data_2bbcf3735550be00125d9237435854e4
#
_entry.id   2bbcf3735550be00125d9237435854e4
#
_cell.length_a   1.000
_cell.length_b   1.000
_cell.length_c   1.000
_cell.angle_alpha   90.00
_cell.angle_beta   90.00
_cell.angle_gamma   90.00
#
_symmetry.space_group_name_H-M   'P 1'
#
loop_
_entity.id
_entity.type
_entity.pdbx_description
1 polymer ?
#
loop_
_entity_poly.entity_id
_entity_poly.type
_entity_poly.pdbx_seq_one_letter_code
_entity_poly.pdbx_strand_id
1 'polypeptide(L)'
;MEPLTNNGSVNNAIETGYRKAPWVYSSSAIFGANASGKSNFIEAMNYFQHLMESSYLKRLNESMELPSYKLYDEQKNSKFECEFIKNGIAYRYFIELNDTEIAREEAFYTELSEDKREKCLFKRTLEDFVSPYGLDKEFAKQTLKNRLLISELVNNRNIQDPHILNIYNWIVMDIAILSIPYELNLRSDIAKRDLDLEEKTKFLNKADIHIDRLVSNRDGLFSIHKSENGKEVAFNFEEEESEGTIILLALSDDVLPVLENGKILFVDELDKSLHPHLVKYLVGLFNNPETNPKGAQLIFTSHAHYLMDGEHLTRDQIWFISKENGYSSDLYSLSDFKQIKRKKGAFYNEYMYGIFGAVPNISGD
;
A
#
# COMPACT_ATOMS: atom_id res chain seq x y z
N MET A 1 -6.42 -0.31 -7.80
CA MET A 1 -6.46 0.90 -8.64
C MET A 1 -6.47 0.48 -10.08
N GLU A 2 -7.39 1.03 -10.87
CA GLU A 2 -7.57 0.58 -12.25
C GLU A 2 -6.34 0.93 -13.10
N PRO A 3 -5.91 0.03 -13.99
CA PRO A 3 -4.81 0.30 -14.90
C PRO A 3 -5.20 1.33 -15.95
N LEU A 4 -4.24 2.11 -16.40
CA LEU A 4 -4.41 3.04 -17.52
C LEU A 4 -4.77 2.28 -18.81
N THR A 5 -5.98 2.47 -19.30
CA THR A 5 -6.45 1.81 -20.53
C THR A 5 -6.25 2.63 -21.79
N ASN A 6 -5.96 3.95 -21.70
CA ASN A 6 -5.81 4.84 -22.87
C ASN A 6 -4.81 5.97 -22.61
N ASN A 7 -3.94 6.24 -23.56
CA ASN A 7 -3.14 7.45 -23.90
C ASN A 7 -3.16 8.65 -22.90
N GLY A 8 -3.28 8.41 -21.61
CA GLY A 8 -3.02 9.38 -20.57
C GLY A 8 -1.54 9.78 -20.58
N SER A 9 -1.16 10.90 -20.00
CA SER A 9 0.25 11.28 -19.90
C SER A 9 1.01 10.12 -19.25
N VAL A 10 2.07 9.66 -19.89
CA VAL A 10 2.92 8.53 -19.45
C VAL A 10 3.73 8.91 -18.19
N ASN A 11 3.59 10.15 -17.70
CA ASN A 11 4.25 10.62 -16.49
C ASN A 11 3.74 9.85 -15.28
N ASN A 12 4.65 9.42 -14.43
CA ASN A 12 4.38 8.69 -13.20
C ASN A 12 3.75 7.30 -13.41
N ALA A 13 3.94 6.69 -14.59
CA ALA A 13 3.42 5.37 -14.92
C ALA A 13 4.55 4.37 -15.14
N ILE A 14 4.31 3.14 -14.73
CA ILE A 14 5.20 1.98 -14.85
C ILE A 14 4.64 1.11 -15.96
N GLU A 15 5.49 0.74 -16.94
CA GLU A 15 5.11 -0.21 -17.98
C GLU A 15 5.07 -1.63 -17.42
N THR A 16 3.95 -2.31 -17.63
CA THR A 16 3.73 -3.65 -17.06
C THR A 16 4.06 -4.78 -18.04
N GLY A 17 4.05 -4.50 -19.33
CA GLY A 17 4.07 -5.53 -20.38
C GLY A 17 2.77 -6.35 -20.49
N TYR A 18 1.75 -6.05 -19.67
CA TYR A 18 0.47 -6.75 -19.68
C TYR A 18 -0.56 -6.00 -20.50
N ARG A 19 -1.07 -6.62 -21.58
CA ARG A 19 -1.95 -5.96 -22.57
C ARG A 19 -3.24 -5.41 -21.95
N LYS A 20 -3.82 -6.09 -20.95
CA LYS A 20 -5.05 -5.61 -20.29
C LYS A 20 -4.79 -4.40 -19.40
N ALA A 21 -3.58 -4.27 -18.87
CA ALA A 21 -3.16 -3.21 -17.98
C ALA A 21 -1.74 -2.75 -18.34
N PRO A 22 -1.52 -2.14 -19.53
CA PRO A 22 -0.18 -1.86 -20.06
C PRO A 22 0.63 -0.90 -19.15
N TRP A 23 -0.04 -0.12 -18.36
CA TRP A 23 0.54 0.85 -17.42
C TRP A 23 -0.15 0.80 -16.07
N VAL A 24 0.61 1.00 -15.01
CA VAL A 24 0.10 1.25 -13.65
C VAL A 24 0.79 2.50 -13.09
N TYR A 25 0.16 3.22 -12.18
CA TYR A 25 0.78 4.40 -11.58
C TYR A 25 1.77 4.02 -10.49
N SER A 26 2.88 4.77 -10.43
CA SER A 26 3.91 4.64 -9.40
C SER A 26 3.46 5.18 -8.04
N SER A 27 2.49 6.11 -8.02
CA SER A 27 1.84 6.55 -6.79
C SER A 27 0.35 6.79 -6.98
N SER A 28 -0.42 6.69 -5.90
CA SER A 28 -1.83 7.01 -5.87
C SER A 28 -2.21 7.56 -4.50
N ALA A 29 -2.88 8.70 -4.49
CA ALA A 29 -3.30 9.39 -3.28
C ALA A 29 -4.80 9.31 -3.09
N ILE A 30 -5.24 9.01 -1.87
CA ILE A 30 -6.64 8.89 -1.48
C ILE A 30 -6.98 10.06 -0.55
N PHE A 31 -7.90 10.91 -0.98
CA PHE A 31 -8.38 12.06 -0.25
C PHE A 31 -9.81 11.87 0.24
N GLY A 32 -10.21 12.64 1.25
CA GLY A 32 -11.56 12.60 1.78
C GLY A 32 -11.66 13.28 3.13
N ALA A 33 -12.87 13.58 3.54
CA ALA A 33 -13.17 14.16 4.85
C ALA A 33 -12.73 13.24 6.00
N ASN A 34 -12.66 13.79 7.23
CA ASN A 34 -12.45 12.98 8.42
C ASN A 34 -13.59 11.97 8.55
N ALA A 35 -13.25 10.76 9.01
CA ALA A 35 -14.18 9.64 9.16
C ALA A 35 -14.86 9.17 7.85
N SER A 36 -14.36 9.55 6.67
CA SER A 36 -14.88 9.08 5.38
C SER A 36 -14.55 7.60 5.08
N GLY A 37 -13.56 7.01 5.76
CA GLY A 37 -13.14 5.62 5.56
C GLY A 37 -11.74 5.47 4.94
N LYS A 38 -10.92 6.54 4.87
CA LYS A 38 -9.54 6.47 4.35
C LYS A 38 -8.71 5.40 5.07
N SER A 39 -8.66 5.46 6.40
CA SER A 39 -7.93 4.48 7.22
C SER A 39 -8.50 3.06 7.08
N ASN A 40 -9.82 2.92 6.92
CA ASN A 40 -10.44 1.60 6.69
C ASN A 40 -9.94 0.92 5.41
N PHE A 41 -9.57 1.70 4.38
CA PHE A 41 -8.98 1.13 3.17
C PHE A 41 -7.61 0.53 3.44
N ILE A 42 -6.76 1.22 4.21
CA ILE A 42 -5.44 0.71 4.60
C ILE A 42 -5.58 -0.48 5.56
N GLU A 43 -6.49 -0.39 6.54
CA GLU A 43 -6.78 -1.48 7.48
C GLU A 43 -7.32 -2.75 6.78
N ALA A 44 -8.10 -2.60 5.70
CA ALA A 44 -8.55 -3.73 4.90
C ALA A 44 -7.37 -4.45 4.23
N MET A 45 -6.36 -3.72 3.74
CA MET A 45 -5.14 -4.33 3.19
C MET A 45 -4.31 -5.01 4.28
N ASN A 46 -4.19 -4.40 5.45
CA ASN A 46 -3.51 -4.99 6.61
C ASN A 46 -4.18 -6.29 7.04
N TYR A 47 -5.50 -6.29 7.16
CA TYR A 47 -6.28 -7.50 7.45
C TYR A 47 -6.07 -8.60 6.41
N PHE A 48 -6.11 -8.25 5.11
CA PHE A 48 -5.90 -9.19 4.02
C PHE A 48 -4.52 -9.84 4.05
N GLN A 49 -3.47 -9.04 4.30
CA GLN A 49 -2.10 -9.52 4.46
C GLN A 49 -1.97 -10.45 5.66
N HIS A 50 -2.48 -10.02 6.83
CA HIS A 50 -2.45 -10.82 8.05
C HIS A 50 -3.21 -12.14 7.90
N LEU A 51 -4.36 -12.13 7.21
CA LEU A 51 -5.13 -13.34 6.93
C LEU A 51 -4.33 -14.32 6.07
N MET A 52 -3.63 -13.85 5.02
CA MET A 52 -2.76 -14.68 4.19
C MET A 52 -1.61 -15.28 5.01
N GLU A 53 -1.00 -14.48 5.86
CA GLU A 53 0.15 -14.89 6.66
C GLU A 53 -0.21 -15.89 7.76
N SER A 54 -1.36 -15.72 8.43
CA SER A 54 -1.66 -16.38 9.71
C SER A 54 -2.84 -17.35 9.70
N SER A 55 -3.69 -17.36 8.66
CA SER A 55 -4.93 -18.18 8.68
C SER A 55 -4.66 -19.68 8.86
N TYR A 56 -3.51 -20.19 8.42
CA TYR A 56 -3.12 -21.59 8.61
C TYR A 56 -2.99 -21.99 10.09
N LEU A 57 -2.85 -21.03 11.00
CA LEU A 57 -2.76 -21.28 12.45
C LEU A 57 -4.13 -21.39 13.11
N LYS A 58 -5.21 -20.91 12.48
CA LYS A 58 -6.54 -20.89 13.09
C LYS A 58 -7.07 -22.28 13.38
N ARG A 59 -7.73 -22.44 14.53
CA ARG A 59 -8.42 -23.67 14.93
C ARG A 59 -9.78 -23.77 14.27
N LEU A 60 -10.33 -24.96 14.24
CA LEU A 60 -11.69 -25.17 13.73
C LEU A 60 -12.70 -24.28 14.48
N ASN A 61 -13.53 -23.54 13.74
CA ASN A 61 -14.54 -22.60 14.24
C ASN A 61 -13.97 -21.39 15.02
N GLU A 62 -12.68 -21.14 14.95
CA GLU A 62 -12.10 -19.88 15.45
C GLU A 62 -12.52 -18.73 14.56
N SER A 63 -12.89 -17.57 15.18
CA SER A 63 -13.28 -16.36 14.47
C SER A 63 -12.17 -15.88 13.54
N MET A 64 -12.58 -15.32 12.40
CA MET A 64 -11.67 -14.68 11.44
C MET A 64 -11.29 -13.25 11.89
N GLU A 65 -11.92 -12.75 12.97
CA GLU A 65 -11.73 -11.39 13.49
C GLU A 65 -11.96 -10.31 12.43
N LEU A 66 -12.87 -10.60 11.50
CA LEU A 66 -13.19 -9.71 10.41
C LEU A 66 -13.90 -8.45 10.93
N PRO A 67 -13.35 -7.25 10.72
CA PRO A 67 -14.03 -6.03 11.07
C PRO A 67 -15.33 -5.89 10.28
N SER A 68 -16.47 -6.17 10.91
CA SER A 68 -17.77 -6.10 10.24
C SER A 68 -18.30 -4.67 10.22
N TYR A 69 -18.95 -4.31 9.11
CA TYR A 69 -19.68 -3.04 9.01
C TYR A 69 -20.95 -3.10 9.88
N LYS A 70 -20.99 -2.28 10.93
CA LYS A 70 -22.00 -2.35 12.00
C LYS A 70 -23.35 -1.71 11.65
N LEU A 71 -23.44 -0.95 10.53
CA LEU A 71 -24.64 -0.20 10.15
C LEU A 71 -25.53 -0.93 9.14
N TYR A 72 -25.23 -2.17 8.79
CA TYR A 72 -26.14 -3.04 8.05
C TYR A 72 -26.86 -3.99 9.00
N ASP A 73 -28.15 -4.18 8.74
CA ASP A 73 -28.98 -5.14 9.51
C ASP A 73 -28.61 -6.61 9.22
N GLU A 74 -28.04 -6.89 8.05
CA GLU A 74 -27.59 -8.21 7.66
C GLU A 74 -26.07 -8.25 7.50
N GLN A 75 -25.44 -9.26 8.08
CA GLN A 75 -24.02 -9.54 7.84
C GLN A 75 -23.82 -10.01 6.40
N LYS A 76 -23.12 -9.21 5.61
CA LYS A 76 -22.70 -9.57 4.25
C LYS A 76 -21.26 -10.09 4.29
N ASN A 77 -20.96 -11.05 3.40
CA ASN A 77 -19.57 -11.47 3.20
C ASN A 77 -18.72 -10.28 2.71
N SER A 78 -17.52 -10.17 3.23
CA SER A 78 -16.50 -9.27 2.71
C SER A 78 -15.78 -9.91 1.54
N LYS A 79 -15.35 -9.08 0.58
CA LYS A 79 -14.66 -9.53 -0.63
C LYS A 79 -13.36 -8.77 -0.78
N PHE A 80 -12.30 -9.52 -1.11
CA PHE A 80 -11.00 -8.97 -1.47
C PHE A 80 -10.62 -9.53 -2.83
N GLU A 81 -10.19 -8.66 -3.72
CA GLU A 81 -9.66 -9.03 -5.03
C GLU A 81 -8.43 -8.19 -5.32
N CYS A 82 -7.38 -8.84 -5.78
CA CYS A 82 -6.18 -8.16 -6.24
C CYS A 82 -5.71 -8.71 -7.59
N GLU A 83 -5.25 -7.82 -8.44
CA GLU A 83 -4.54 -8.14 -9.68
C GLU A 83 -3.14 -7.56 -9.59
N PHE A 84 -2.13 -8.36 -9.91
CA PHE A 84 -0.73 -7.97 -9.82
C PHE A 84 0.15 -8.75 -10.79
N ILE A 85 1.35 -8.24 -11.00
CA ILE A 85 2.36 -8.90 -11.84
C ILE A 85 3.55 -9.27 -10.98
N LYS A 86 3.98 -10.53 -11.07
CA LYS A 86 5.20 -11.02 -10.44
C LYS A 86 5.91 -12.01 -11.36
N ASN A 87 7.22 -11.82 -11.55
CA ASN A 87 8.06 -12.70 -12.37
C ASN A 87 7.54 -12.91 -13.81
N GLY A 88 7.01 -11.84 -14.44
CA GLY A 88 6.51 -11.90 -15.83
C GLY A 88 5.16 -12.60 -15.99
N ILE A 89 4.42 -12.78 -14.89
CA ILE A 89 3.10 -13.42 -14.85
C ILE A 89 2.12 -12.49 -14.14
N ALA A 90 0.97 -12.24 -14.78
CA ALA A 90 -0.14 -11.54 -14.14
C ALA A 90 -0.99 -12.54 -13.36
N TYR A 91 -1.30 -12.19 -12.13
CA TYR A 91 -2.14 -12.96 -11.22
C TYR A 91 -3.40 -12.20 -10.88
N ARG A 92 -4.50 -12.93 -10.66
CA ARG A 92 -5.71 -12.44 -10.01
C ARG A 92 -6.07 -13.40 -8.88
N TYR A 93 -6.20 -12.85 -7.68
CA TYR A 93 -6.55 -13.59 -6.49
C TYR A 93 -7.77 -12.98 -5.82
N PHE A 94 -8.76 -13.82 -5.54
CA PHE A 94 -10.04 -13.42 -4.99
C PHE A 94 -10.39 -14.25 -3.76
N ILE A 95 -10.90 -13.60 -2.71
CA ILE A 95 -11.50 -14.24 -1.55
C ILE A 95 -12.83 -13.59 -1.18
N GLU A 96 -13.76 -14.40 -0.71
CA GLU A 96 -15.02 -13.99 -0.11
C GLU A 96 -15.18 -14.70 1.23
N LEU A 97 -15.38 -13.95 2.30
CA LEU A 97 -15.39 -14.49 3.66
C LEU A 97 -16.33 -13.72 4.59
N ASN A 98 -16.68 -14.37 5.69
CA ASN A 98 -17.30 -13.75 6.84
C ASN A 98 -16.48 -14.09 8.11
N ASP A 99 -16.98 -13.76 9.29
CA ASP A 99 -16.23 -13.97 10.53
C ASP A 99 -15.97 -15.46 10.87
N THR A 100 -16.64 -16.39 10.25
CA THR A 100 -16.56 -17.83 10.57
C THR A 100 -15.98 -18.70 9.48
N GLU A 101 -16.00 -18.24 8.23
CA GLU A 101 -15.60 -19.09 7.10
C GLU A 101 -15.23 -18.29 5.84
N ILE A 102 -14.40 -18.91 5.03
CA ILE A 102 -14.06 -18.48 3.68
C ILE A 102 -15.05 -19.14 2.72
N ALA A 103 -16.03 -18.35 2.27
CA ALA A 103 -17.08 -18.84 1.39
C ALA A 103 -16.55 -19.15 -0.02
N ARG A 104 -15.53 -18.41 -0.47
CA ARG A 104 -14.94 -18.59 -1.80
C ARG A 104 -13.48 -18.12 -1.82
N GLU A 105 -12.62 -18.90 -2.49
CA GLU A 105 -11.22 -18.58 -2.73
C GLU A 105 -10.84 -18.99 -4.14
N GLU A 106 -10.32 -18.08 -4.95
CA GLU A 106 -9.99 -18.33 -6.36
C GLU A 106 -8.65 -17.72 -6.73
N ALA A 107 -7.87 -18.42 -7.53
CA ALA A 107 -6.61 -17.94 -8.07
C ALA A 107 -6.50 -18.20 -9.58
N PHE A 108 -5.99 -17.23 -10.29
CA PHE A 108 -5.81 -17.25 -11.74
C PHE A 108 -4.47 -16.65 -12.12
N TYR A 109 -3.96 -17.02 -13.30
CA TYR A 109 -2.75 -16.44 -13.86
C TYR A 109 -2.82 -16.27 -15.37
N THR A 110 -2.00 -15.35 -15.89
CA THR A 110 -1.80 -15.10 -17.32
C THR A 110 -0.32 -14.84 -17.58
N GLU A 111 0.31 -15.62 -18.43
CA GLU A 111 1.70 -15.40 -18.86
C GLU A 111 1.75 -14.20 -19.82
N LEU A 112 2.58 -13.19 -19.50
CA LEU A 112 2.64 -11.95 -20.26
C LEU A 112 3.19 -12.16 -21.68
N SER A 113 4.12 -13.12 -21.85
CA SER A 113 4.79 -13.41 -23.13
C SER A 113 3.88 -14.01 -24.22
N GLU A 114 2.69 -14.47 -23.85
CA GLU A 114 1.89 -15.32 -24.75
C GLU A 114 0.56 -14.72 -25.17
N ASP A 115 0.22 -13.49 -24.75
CA ASP A 115 -1.10 -12.85 -25.02
C ASP A 115 -2.30 -13.81 -24.81
N LYS A 116 -2.16 -14.71 -23.82
CA LYS A 116 -3.08 -15.83 -23.59
C LYS A 116 -4.23 -15.46 -22.69
N ARG A 117 -5.25 -16.33 -22.74
CA ARG A 117 -6.40 -16.26 -21.83
C ARG A 117 -5.96 -16.58 -20.41
N GLU A 118 -6.59 -15.92 -19.46
CA GLU A 118 -6.47 -16.22 -18.05
C GLU A 118 -6.70 -17.72 -17.78
N LYS A 119 -5.76 -18.35 -17.08
CA LYS A 119 -5.79 -19.76 -16.69
C LYS A 119 -6.16 -19.86 -15.21
N CYS A 120 -7.05 -20.79 -14.88
CA CYS A 120 -7.46 -21.03 -13.50
C CYS A 120 -6.43 -21.93 -12.80
N LEU A 121 -5.88 -21.47 -11.67
CA LEU A 121 -5.11 -22.29 -10.75
C LEU A 121 -6.05 -23.17 -9.94
N PHE A 122 -7.00 -22.53 -9.25
CA PHE A 122 -8.05 -23.21 -8.53
C PHE A 122 -9.24 -22.29 -8.24
N LYS A 123 -10.37 -22.94 -7.94
CA LYS A 123 -11.56 -22.37 -7.31
C LYS A 123 -11.98 -23.27 -6.17
N ARG A 124 -12.16 -22.67 -5.00
CA ARG A 124 -12.62 -23.35 -3.79
C ARG A 124 -13.85 -22.65 -3.25
N THR A 125 -14.86 -23.41 -2.93
CA THR A 125 -16.04 -23.02 -2.16
C THR A 125 -16.20 -23.95 -0.97
N LEU A 126 -17.20 -23.73 -0.14
CA LEU A 126 -17.51 -24.62 0.97
C LEU A 126 -17.93 -26.04 0.52
N GLU A 127 -18.47 -26.15 -0.71
CA GLU A 127 -19.02 -27.41 -1.23
C GLU A 127 -18.11 -28.09 -2.25
N ASP A 128 -17.33 -27.31 -3.02
CA ASP A 128 -16.56 -27.85 -4.15
C ASP A 128 -15.16 -27.25 -4.27
N PHE A 129 -14.29 -28.04 -4.91
CA PHE A 129 -12.94 -27.64 -5.29
C PHE A 129 -12.63 -28.10 -6.70
N VAL A 130 -12.21 -27.16 -7.52
CA VAL A 130 -11.80 -27.36 -8.91
C VAL A 130 -10.41 -26.77 -9.12
N SER A 131 -9.49 -27.58 -9.63
CA SER A 131 -8.15 -27.12 -10.04
C SER A 131 -7.78 -27.73 -11.39
N PRO A 132 -8.01 -27.01 -12.51
CA PRO A 132 -7.50 -27.43 -13.82
C PRO A 132 -5.96 -27.47 -13.87
N TYR A 133 -5.31 -26.76 -12.99
CA TYR A 133 -3.86 -26.73 -12.82
C TYR A 133 -3.31 -28.02 -12.17
N GLY A 134 -4.14 -28.76 -11.41
CA GLY A 134 -3.76 -30.03 -10.82
C GLY A 134 -3.35 -30.02 -9.36
N LEU A 135 -3.80 -29.02 -8.58
CA LEU A 135 -3.59 -29.04 -7.12
C LEU A 135 -4.37 -30.20 -6.47
N ASP A 136 -3.83 -30.71 -5.36
CA ASP A 136 -4.38 -31.86 -4.62
C ASP A 136 -5.78 -31.56 -4.07
N LYS A 137 -6.78 -32.22 -4.64
CA LYS A 137 -8.19 -32.08 -4.29
C LYS A 137 -8.51 -32.57 -2.87
N GLU A 138 -7.89 -33.65 -2.43
CA GLU A 138 -8.15 -34.19 -1.09
C GLU A 138 -7.59 -33.28 -0.01
N PHE A 139 -6.41 -32.70 -0.23
CA PHE A 139 -5.86 -31.70 0.66
C PHE A 139 -6.73 -30.45 0.73
N ALA A 140 -7.18 -29.95 -0.42
CA ALA A 140 -8.03 -28.76 -0.47
C ALA A 140 -9.35 -28.96 0.29
N LYS A 141 -9.94 -30.16 0.23
CA LYS A 141 -11.15 -30.51 0.98
C LYS A 141 -10.92 -30.67 2.49
N GLN A 142 -9.72 -31.07 2.90
CA GLN A 142 -9.35 -31.21 4.31
C GLN A 142 -8.97 -29.87 4.95
N THR A 143 -8.66 -28.86 4.14
CA THR A 143 -8.37 -27.51 4.62
C THR A 143 -9.59 -26.94 5.35
N LEU A 144 -9.39 -26.48 6.60
CA LEU A 144 -10.47 -25.94 7.41
C LEU A 144 -11.15 -24.76 6.71
N LYS A 145 -12.45 -24.59 6.94
CA LYS A 145 -13.27 -23.57 6.28
C LYS A 145 -12.85 -22.13 6.63
N ASN A 146 -12.14 -21.92 7.74
CA ASN A 146 -11.60 -20.64 8.21
C ASN A 146 -10.11 -20.47 7.90
N ARG A 147 -9.55 -21.23 6.95
CA ARG A 147 -8.16 -21.13 6.50
C ARG A 147 -8.08 -20.92 4.99
N LEU A 148 -7.24 -20.01 4.55
CA LEU A 148 -6.92 -19.87 3.13
C LEU A 148 -6.13 -21.08 2.63
N LEU A 149 -6.49 -21.60 1.46
CA LEU A 149 -5.81 -22.73 0.85
C LEU A 149 -4.35 -22.40 0.53
N ILE A 150 -4.08 -21.18 0.00
CA ILE A 150 -2.72 -20.76 -0.28
C ILE A 150 -1.88 -20.71 0.99
N SER A 151 -2.42 -20.14 2.09
CA SER A 151 -1.74 -20.10 3.38
C SER A 151 -1.39 -21.50 3.90
N GLU A 152 -2.33 -22.44 3.80
CA GLU A 152 -2.12 -23.85 4.18
C GLU A 152 -1.09 -24.57 3.28
N LEU A 153 -1.15 -24.37 1.98
CA LEU A 153 -0.22 -24.99 1.04
C LEU A 153 1.22 -24.54 1.30
N VAL A 154 1.44 -23.27 1.57
CA VAL A 154 2.78 -22.72 1.81
C VAL A 154 3.31 -23.14 3.18
N ASN A 155 2.54 -22.92 4.24
CA ASN A 155 3.04 -23.05 5.61
C ASN A 155 2.99 -24.49 6.17
N ASN A 156 1.96 -25.26 5.83
CA ASN A 156 1.81 -26.62 6.36
C ASN A 156 2.29 -27.71 5.39
N ARG A 157 2.21 -27.49 4.07
CA ARG A 157 2.68 -28.44 3.05
C ARG A 157 4.05 -28.11 2.50
N ASN A 158 4.58 -26.91 2.78
CA ASN A 158 5.86 -26.42 2.25
C ASN A 158 5.94 -26.60 0.73
N ILE A 159 4.84 -26.23 0.03
CA ILE A 159 4.75 -26.39 -1.43
C ILE A 159 5.80 -25.53 -2.13
N GLN A 160 6.41 -26.07 -3.17
CA GLN A 160 7.40 -25.36 -3.98
C GLN A 160 6.84 -24.93 -5.35
N ASP A 161 5.52 -24.87 -5.49
CA ASP A 161 4.88 -24.42 -6.71
C ASP A 161 5.08 -22.92 -6.92
N PRO A 162 5.64 -22.47 -8.06
CA PRO A 162 5.99 -21.07 -8.27
C PRO A 162 4.77 -20.14 -8.34
N HIS A 163 3.61 -20.62 -8.80
CA HIS A 163 2.41 -19.76 -8.85
C HIS A 163 1.84 -19.52 -7.45
N ILE A 164 1.78 -20.57 -6.63
CA ILE A 164 1.31 -20.46 -5.24
C ILE A 164 2.25 -19.58 -4.43
N LEU A 165 3.57 -19.77 -4.56
CA LEU A 165 4.58 -18.96 -3.89
C LEU A 165 4.56 -17.50 -4.37
N ASN A 166 4.33 -17.23 -5.66
CA ASN A 166 4.23 -15.88 -6.17
C ASN A 166 3.05 -15.11 -5.57
N ILE A 167 1.88 -15.76 -5.44
CA ILE A 167 0.70 -15.14 -4.83
C ILE A 167 0.95 -14.87 -3.33
N TYR A 168 1.41 -15.88 -2.60
CA TYR A 168 1.71 -15.76 -1.19
C TYR A 168 2.75 -14.65 -0.91
N ASN A 169 3.90 -14.73 -1.60
CA ASN A 169 4.99 -13.79 -1.39
C ASN A 169 4.64 -12.36 -1.82
N TRP A 170 3.82 -12.18 -2.86
CA TRP A 170 3.39 -10.86 -3.24
C TRP A 170 2.56 -10.20 -2.13
N ILE A 171 1.60 -10.94 -1.55
CA ILE A 171 0.74 -10.41 -0.48
C ILE A 171 1.55 -10.19 0.81
N VAL A 172 2.39 -11.18 1.21
CA VAL A 172 3.05 -11.16 2.53
C VAL A 172 4.37 -10.38 2.52
N MET A 173 5.14 -10.44 1.42
CA MET A 173 6.50 -9.93 1.37
C MET A 173 6.68 -8.67 0.52
N ASP A 174 5.83 -8.47 -0.51
CA ASP A 174 5.99 -7.34 -1.42
C ASP A 174 5.08 -6.15 -1.07
N ILE A 175 4.17 -6.31 -0.12
CA ILE A 175 3.34 -5.23 0.42
C ILE A 175 3.89 -4.82 1.78
N ALA A 176 4.25 -3.55 1.92
CA ALA A 176 4.55 -2.91 3.20
C ALA A 176 3.39 -1.98 3.56
N ILE A 177 2.96 -2.00 4.82
CA ILE A 177 1.82 -1.20 5.31
C ILE A 177 2.24 -0.42 6.53
N LEU A 178 2.08 0.90 6.46
CA LEU A 178 2.39 1.82 7.53
C LEU A 178 1.13 2.57 7.97
N SER A 179 0.78 2.44 9.23
CA SER A 179 -0.27 3.24 9.86
C SER A 179 0.35 4.25 10.81
N ILE A 180 0.05 5.53 10.62
CA ILE A 180 0.48 6.60 11.52
C ILE A 180 -0.67 6.86 12.53
N PRO A 181 -0.51 6.86 13.88
CA PRO A 181 0.66 7.40 14.53
C PRO A 181 1.77 6.34 14.64
N TYR A 182 2.92 6.72 14.13
CA TYR A 182 4.12 6.06 14.62
C TYR A 182 4.14 6.30 16.14
N GLU A 183 3.71 5.33 16.93
CA GLU A 183 4.36 5.14 18.21
C GLU A 183 5.79 4.75 17.84
N LEU A 184 6.59 5.78 17.66
CA LEU A 184 8.02 5.68 17.46
C LEU A 184 8.59 5.04 18.73
N ASN A 185 8.42 3.74 18.87
CA ASN A 185 9.28 2.92 19.69
C ASN A 185 10.68 2.85 19.04
N LEU A 186 11.15 4.04 18.57
CA LEU A 186 12.50 4.24 18.07
C LEU A 186 13.54 3.66 19.03
N ARG A 187 13.27 3.74 20.34
CA ARG A 187 14.19 3.25 21.39
C ARG A 187 14.47 1.75 21.34
N SER A 188 13.53 0.93 20.88
CA SER A 188 13.72 -0.53 20.85
C SER A 188 14.12 -1.06 19.48
N ASP A 189 13.77 -0.39 18.40
CA ASP A 189 13.88 -0.93 17.05
C ASP A 189 15.10 -0.40 16.29
N ILE A 190 15.53 0.84 16.53
CA ILE A 190 16.73 1.41 15.90
C ILE A 190 17.99 0.63 16.30
N ALA A 191 18.07 0.17 17.55
CA ALA A 191 19.23 -0.62 18.02
C ALA A 191 19.27 -2.06 17.47
N LYS A 192 18.19 -2.54 16.82
CA LYS A 192 18.05 -3.93 16.35
C LYS A 192 18.10 -4.10 14.83
N ARG A 193 18.03 -3.01 14.06
CA ARG A 193 18.06 -3.07 12.60
C ARG A 193 19.49 -2.94 12.10
N ASP A 194 19.89 -3.79 11.14
CA ASP A 194 21.11 -3.62 10.34
C ASP A 194 20.93 -2.37 9.46
N LEU A 195 21.30 -1.22 10.04
CA LEU A 195 21.08 0.08 9.44
C LEU A 195 22.22 0.41 8.48
N ASP A 196 21.93 0.54 7.21
CA ASP A 196 22.80 1.31 6.32
C ASP A 196 22.65 2.80 6.66
N LEU A 197 23.39 3.25 7.68
CA LEU A 197 23.36 4.63 8.17
C LEU A 197 23.87 5.63 7.12
N GLU A 198 24.70 5.19 6.18
CA GLU A 198 25.17 6.02 5.09
C GLU A 198 24.04 6.31 4.08
N GLU A 199 23.29 5.28 3.69
CA GLU A 199 22.17 5.44 2.79
C GLU A 199 21.05 6.31 3.39
N LYS A 200 20.74 6.09 4.68
CA LYS A 200 19.79 6.92 5.43
C LYS A 200 20.25 8.36 5.56
N THR A 201 21.54 8.61 5.82
CA THR A 201 22.10 9.95 5.82
C THR A 201 21.91 10.63 4.46
N LYS A 202 22.17 9.92 3.36
CA LYS A 202 21.94 10.42 2.01
C LYS A 202 20.46 10.72 1.75
N PHE A 203 19.56 9.87 2.25
CA PHE A 203 18.11 10.06 2.12
C PHE A 203 17.64 11.33 2.85
N LEU A 204 18.06 11.54 4.10
CA LEU A 204 17.76 12.73 4.88
C LEU A 204 18.32 14.00 4.23
N ASN A 205 19.57 13.96 3.76
CA ASN A 205 20.22 15.11 3.13
C ASN A 205 19.58 15.53 1.81
N LYS A 206 19.04 14.58 1.04
CA LYS A 206 18.22 14.89 -0.15
C LYS A 206 16.91 15.59 0.19
N ALA A 207 16.43 15.43 1.40
CA ALA A 207 15.24 16.09 1.94
C ALA A 207 15.56 17.46 2.63
N ASP A 208 16.73 18.04 2.34
CA ASP A 208 17.21 19.31 2.91
C ASP A 208 17.48 19.26 4.43
N ILE A 209 17.77 18.08 4.96
CA ILE A 209 18.14 17.88 6.36
C ILE A 209 19.66 17.72 6.42
N HIS A 210 20.37 18.78 6.81
CA HIS A 210 21.82 18.85 6.77
C HIS A 210 22.47 18.09 7.95
N ILE A 211 22.63 16.79 7.82
CA ILE A 211 23.36 15.90 8.74
C ILE A 211 24.64 15.44 8.05
N ASP A 212 25.81 15.59 8.70
CA ASP A 212 27.08 15.11 8.12
C ASP A 212 27.07 13.58 8.02
N ARG A 213 26.70 12.92 9.12
CA ARG A 213 26.47 11.48 9.18
C ARG A 213 25.63 11.06 10.39
N LEU A 214 25.03 9.87 10.30
CA LEU A 214 24.41 9.18 11.42
C LEU A 214 25.44 8.21 12.04
N VAL A 215 25.41 8.08 13.37
CA VAL A 215 26.25 7.16 14.13
C VAL A 215 25.41 6.45 15.18
N SER A 216 25.49 5.13 15.24
CA SER A 216 24.82 4.33 16.28
C SER A 216 25.86 3.72 17.21
N ASN A 217 25.61 3.78 18.51
CA ASN A 217 26.42 3.15 19.55
C ASN A 217 25.52 2.57 20.66
N ARG A 218 26.10 2.15 21.79
CA ARG A 218 25.37 1.58 22.93
C ARG A 218 24.42 2.56 23.62
N ASP A 219 24.66 3.86 23.47
CA ASP A 219 23.89 4.94 24.10
C ASP A 219 22.73 5.42 23.20
N GLY A 220 22.69 4.98 21.94
CA GLY A 220 21.61 5.31 20.99
C GLY A 220 22.09 5.70 19.60
N LEU A 221 21.22 6.38 18.86
CA LEU A 221 21.47 6.97 17.54
C LEU A 221 21.83 8.45 17.71
N PHE A 222 22.85 8.89 16.99
CA PHE A 222 23.32 10.28 16.98
C PHE A 222 23.42 10.80 15.56
N SER A 223 23.03 12.07 15.37
CA SER A 223 23.35 12.84 14.17
C SER A 223 24.61 13.68 14.42
N ILE A 224 25.51 13.64 13.47
CA ILE A 224 26.74 14.47 13.53
C ILE A 224 26.56 15.68 12.62
N HIS A 225 26.74 16.85 13.20
CA HIS A 225 26.68 18.12 12.51
C HIS A 225 28.03 18.83 12.54
N LYS A 226 28.31 19.69 11.57
CA LYS A 226 29.48 20.56 11.58
C LYS A 226 29.13 21.95 12.08
N SER A 227 29.81 22.40 13.12
CA SER A 227 29.73 23.77 13.59
C SER A 227 30.33 24.76 12.56
N GLU A 228 30.08 26.04 12.72
CA GLU A 228 30.68 27.12 11.88
C GLU A 228 32.21 27.06 11.77
N ASN A 229 32.87 26.53 12.80
CA ASN A 229 34.32 26.34 12.86
C ASN A 229 34.79 24.99 12.32
N GLY A 230 33.88 24.21 11.69
CA GLY A 230 34.20 22.86 11.15
C GLY A 230 34.34 21.77 12.20
N LYS A 231 34.08 22.04 13.49
CA LYS A 231 34.10 21.05 14.56
C LYS A 231 32.84 20.19 14.53
N GLU A 232 33.02 18.88 14.65
CA GLU A 232 31.90 17.95 14.77
C GLU A 232 31.19 18.10 16.12
N VAL A 233 29.86 18.10 16.07
CA VAL A 233 28.97 18.11 17.23
C VAL A 233 27.97 16.97 17.05
N ALA A 234 27.87 16.11 18.07
CA ALA A 234 26.93 15.01 18.08
C ALA A 234 25.64 15.45 18.79
N PHE A 235 24.50 15.22 18.17
CA PHE A 235 23.16 15.39 18.74
C PHE A 235 22.54 14.02 18.98
N ASN A 236 21.89 13.85 20.13
CA ASN A 236 21.04 12.69 20.35
C ASN A 236 19.86 12.79 19.37
N PHE A 237 19.75 11.80 18.46
CA PHE A 237 18.79 11.88 17.36
C PHE A 237 17.34 11.97 17.84
N GLU A 238 16.99 11.24 18.89
CA GLU A 238 15.63 11.19 19.43
C GLU A 238 15.24 12.43 20.26
N GLU A 239 16.23 13.10 20.88
CA GLU A 239 15.98 14.16 21.83
C GLU A 239 16.23 15.57 21.23
N GLU A 240 17.13 15.67 20.27
CA GLU A 240 17.65 16.97 19.79
C GLU A 240 17.29 17.23 18.31
N GLU A 241 16.88 16.20 17.53
CA GLU A 241 16.40 16.44 16.15
C GLU A 241 14.93 16.84 16.11
N SER A 242 14.49 17.44 14.99
CA SER A 242 13.09 17.80 14.80
C SER A 242 12.20 16.57 14.64
N GLU A 243 10.92 16.67 15.07
CA GLU A 243 9.94 15.60 14.88
C GLU A 243 9.85 15.15 13.41
N GLY A 244 9.87 16.09 12.47
CA GLY A 244 9.86 15.80 11.04
C GLY A 244 11.09 15.01 10.57
N THR A 245 12.28 15.32 11.11
CA THR A 245 13.53 14.56 10.84
C THR A 245 13.42 13.13 11.36
N ILE A 246 12.89 12.98 12.56
CA ILE A 246 12.71 11.68 13.21
C ILE A 246 11.74 10.81 12.40
N ILE A 247 10.59 11.36 12.00
CA ILE A 247 9.60 10.68 11.18
C ILE A 247 10.18 10.30 9.81
N LEU A 248 10.93 11.20 9.18
CA LEU A 248 11.54 10.91 7.88
C LEU A 248 12.57 9.80 7.96
N LEU A 249 13.37 9.76 9.03
CA LEU A 249 14.29 8.63 9.27
C LEU A 249 13.52 7.32 9.45
N ALA A 250 12.45 7.33 10.24
CA ALA A 250 11.62 6.14 10.42
C ALA A 250 11.00 5.65 9.10
N LEU A 251 10.49 6.58 8.28
CA LEU A 251 9.97 6.27 6.94
C LEU A 251 11.04 5.68 6.02
N SER A 252 12.32 6.05 6.18
CA SER A 252 13.40 5.51 5.34
C SER A 252 13.55 4.00 5.47
N ASP A 253 13.19 3.41 6.62
CA ASP A 253 13.25 1.98 6.88
C ASP A 253 12.33 1.15 5.98
N ASP A 254 11.24 1.76 5.53
CA ASP A 254 10.27 1.12 4.65
C ASP A 254 10.39 1.62 3.21
N VAL A 255 10.61 2.93 3.01
CA VAL A 255 10.71 3.55 1.68
C VAL A 255 11.90 3.02 0.90
N LEU A 256 13.10 2.97 1.52
CA LEU A 256 14.31 2.55 0.81
C LEU A 256 14.23 1.09 0.33
N PRO A 257 13.90 0.08 1.17
CA PRO A 257 13.76 -1.30 0.71
C PRO A 257 12.63 -1.48 -0.31
N VAL A 258 11.54 -0.70 -0.20
CA VAL A 258 10.44 -0.74 -1.17
C VAL A 258 10.91 -0.27 -2.54
N LEU A 259 11.60 0.88 -2.62
CA LEU A 259 12.17 1.41 -3.86
C LEU A 259 13.24 0.46 -4.44
N GLU A 260 14.13 -0.04 -3.58
CA GLU A 260 15.19 -0.95 -3.98
C GLU A 260 14.67 -2.26 -4.57
N ASN A 261 13.54 -2.78 -4.08
CA ASN A 261 13.02 -4.08 -4.49
C ASN A 261 11.79 -4.02 -5.39
N GLY A 262 11.30 -2.83 -5.77
CA GLY A 262 10.12 -2.67 -6.62
C GLY A 262 8.83 -3.17 -5.96
N LYS A 263 8.69 -2.94 -4.64
CA LYS A 263 7.56 -3.38 -3.82
C LYS A 263 6.45 -2.32 -3.77
N ILE A 264 5.41 -2.60 -2.98
CA ILE A 264 4.27 -1.70 -2.78
C ILE A 264 4.27 -1.20 -1.35
N LEU A 265 4.14 0.12 -1.16
CA LEU A 265 4.02 0.76 0.14
C LEU A 265 2.63 1.38 0.29
N PHE A 266 1.89 0.94 1.31
CA PHE A 266 0.66 1.59 1.76
C PHE A 266 0.96 2.46 2.97
N VAL A 267 0.51 3.73 2.96
CA VAL A 267 0.72 4.66 4.08
C VAL A 267 -0.59 5.34 4.44
N ASP A 268 -1.01 5.23 5.69
CA ASP A 268 -2.12 6.03 6.20
C ASP A 268 -1.62 7.40 6.69
N GLU A 269 -2.27 8.50 6.28
CA GLU A 269 -1.95 9.87 6.65
C GLU A 269 -0.48 10.28 6.38
N LEU A 270 0.02 10.07 5.15
CA LEU A 270 1.42 10.34 4.76
C LEU A 270 1.90 11.76 5.13
N ASP A 271 1.00 12.74 5.17
CA ASP A 271 1.29 14.14 5.48
C ASP A 271 1.32 14.47 6.97
N LYS A 272 1.03 13.50 7.85
CA LYS A 272 0.99 13.73 9.29
C LYS A 272 2.38 14.07 9.83
N SER A 273 2.47 15.20 10.52
CA SER A 273 3.70 15.73 11.13
C SER A 273 4.86 15.98 10.14
N LEU A 274 4.62 15.96 8.82
CA LEU A 274 5.61 16.27 7.80
C LEU A 274 5.36 17.65 7.16
N HIS A 275 6.45 18.37 6.94
CA HIS A 275 6.39 19.61 6.16
C HIS A 275 5.94 19.31 4.72
N PRO A 276 5.13 20.14 4.05
CA PRO A 276 4.65 19.92 2.69
C PRO A 276 5.73 19.56 1.66
N HIS A 277 6.91 20.13 1.76
CA HIS A 277 8.03 19.80 0.87
C HIS A 277 8.56 18.38 1.08
N LEU A 278 8.51 17.84 2.31
CA LEU A 278 8.92 16.46 2.60
C LEU A 278 7.92 15.45 2.01
N VAL A 279 6.61 15.75 2.09
CA VAL A 279 5.59 14.92 1.44
C VAL A 279 5.78 14.91 -0.08
N LYS A 280 6.00 16.07 -0.69
CA LYS A 280 6.31 16.18 -2.13
C LYS A 280 7.58 15.41 -2.51
N TYR A 281 8.62 15.49 -1.68
CA TYR A 281 9.85 14.74 -1.86
C TYR A 281 9.58 13.23 -1.86
N LEU A 282 8.87 12.71 -0.86
CA LEU A 282 8.51 11.28 -0.76
C LEU A 282 7.72 10.80 -1.98
N VAL A 283 6.67 11.52 -2.37
CA VAL A 283 5.88 11.19 -3.57
C VAL A 283 6.75 11.26 -4.82
N GLY A 284 7.63 12.26 -4.90
CA GLY A 284 8.58 12.44 -5.99
C GLY A 284 9.55 11.28 -6.17
N LEU A 285 9.99 10.62 -5.08
CA LEU A 285 10.87 9.45 -5.15
C LEU A 285 10.23 8.30 -5.93
N PHE A 286 8.93 8.07 -5.74
CA PHE A 286 8.21 7.01 -6.46
C PHE A 286 7.89 7.41 -7.90
N ASN A 287 7.61 8.69 -8.14
CA ASN A 287 7.23 9.20 -9.46
C ASN A 287 8.42 9.44 -10.41
N ASN A 288 9.63 9.48 -9.90
CA ASN A 288 10.83 9.69 -10.71
C ASN A 288 11.48 8.34 -11.10
N PRO A 289 11.58 8.01 -12.41
CA PRO A 289 12.22 6.76 -12.87
C PRO A 289 13.68 6.60 -12.44
N GLU A 290 14.41 7.69 -12.18
CA GLU A 290 15.81 7.64 -11.72
C GLU A 290 15.93 7.13 -10.28
N THR A 291 14.97 7.48 -9.41
CA THR A 291 14.92 7.04 -8.01
C THR A 291 14.08 5.77 -7.83
N ASN A 292 13.22 5.46 -8.80
CA ASN A 292 12.35 4.28 -8.78
C ASN A 292 12.52 3.41 -10.06
N PRO A 293 13.74 2.93 -10.36
CA PRO A 293 14.00 2.15 -11.59
C PRO A 293 13.33 0.76 -11.58
N LYS A 294 12.94 0.26 -10.41
CA LYS A 294 12.30 -1.07 -10.27
C LYS A 294 10.77 -1.01 -10.22
N GLY A 295 10.19 0.18 -10.36
CA GLY A 295 8.76 0.34 -10.44
C GLY A 295 8.03 0.05 -9.12
N ALA A 296 8.57 0.50 -7.99
CA ALA A 296 7.86 0.48 -6.71
C ALA A 296 6.60 1.34 -6.76
N GLN A 297 5.59 0.99 -5.97
CA GLN A 297 4.34 1.73 -5.92
C GLN A 297 4.06 2.28 -4.53
N LEU A 298 3.57 3.53 -4.46
CA LEU A 298 3.13 4.20 -3.23
C LEU A 298 1.62 4.43 -3.28
N ILE A 299 0.89 3.89 -2.34
CA ILE A 299 -0.55 4.11 -2.16
C ILE A 299 -0.74 4.73 -0.78
N PHE A 300 -1.30 5.93 -0.72
CA PHE A 300 -1.38 6.63 0.56
C PHE A 300 -2.66 7.42 0.73
N THR A 301 -3.09 7.56 1.98
CA THR A 301 -4.12 8.50 2.35
C THR A 301 -3.50 9.82 2.77
N SER A 302 -4.19 10.93 2.54
CA SER A 302 -3.64 12.24 2.87
C SER A 302 -4.72 13.32 3.00
N HIS A 303 -4.40 14.35 3.77
CA HIS A 303 -5.09 15.64 3.79
C HIS A 303 -4.33 16.74 3.03
N ALA A 304 -3.20 16.40 2.42
CA ALA A 304 -2.32 17.32 1.71
C ALA A 304 -2.86 17.71 0.33
N HIS A 305 -3.94 18.48 0.30
CA HIS A 305 -4.64 18.89 -0.94
C HIS A 305 -3.74 19.64 -1.94
N TYR A 306 -2.64 20.24 -1.49
CA TYR A 306 -1.65 20.90 -2.35
C TYR A 306 -0.96 19.94 -3.33
N LEU A 307 -1.06 18.64 -3.12
CA LEU A 307 -0.58 17.62 -4.07
C LEU A 307 -1.47 17.54 -5.34
N MET A 308 -2.68 18.08 -5.29
CA MET A 308 -3.61 18.14 -6.43
C MET A 308 -3.27 19.27 -7.42
N ASP A 309 -2.01 19.70 -7.49
CA ASP A 309 -1.54 20.79 -8.35
C ASP A 309 -1.39 20.38 -9.83
N GLY A 310 -1.49 19.08 -10.14
CA GLY A 310 -1.29 18.52 -11.48
C GLY A 310 0.18 18.41 -11.90
N GLU A 311 1.11 18.73 -10.99
CA GLU A 311 2.55 18.56 -11.17
C GLU A 311 3.07 17.33 -10.42
N HIS A 312 2.69 17.20 -9.13
CA HIS A 312 3.10 16.08 -8.27
C HIS A 312 2.24 14.84 -8.48
N LEU A 313 0.93 15.03 -8.64
CA LEU A 313 -0.01 13.97 -8.95
C LEU A 313 -0.80 14.32 -10.21
N THR A 314 -0.90 13.37 -11.12
CA THR A 314 -1.78 13.47 -12.27
C THR A 314 -3.22 13.16 -11.85
N ARG A 315 -4.19 13.51 -12.70
CA ARG A 315 -5.61 13.27 -12.47
C ARG A 315 -5.92 11.80 -12.12
N ASP A 316 -5.27 10.88 -12.78
CA ASP A 316 -5.55 9.45 -12.64
C ASP A 316 -4.91 8.84 -11.37
N GLN A 317 -4.02 9.58 -10.71
CA GLN A 317 -3.41 9.20 -9.42
C GLN A 317 -4.22 9.69 -8.22
N ILE A 318 -5.27 10.51 -8.44
CA ILE A 318 -6.07 11.13 -7.39
C ILE A 318 -7.37 10.35 -7.23
N TRP A 319 -7.61 9.89 -6.01
CA TRP A 319 -8.78 9.13 -5.59
C TRP A 319 -9.47 9.82 -4.43
N PHE A 320 -10.76 9.62 -4.31
CA PHE A 320 -11.59 10.18 -3.25
C PHE A 320 -12.34 9.08 -2.52
N ILE A 321 -12.44 9.22 -1.20
CA ILE A 321 -13.38 8.45 -0.39
C ILE A 321 -14.41 9.41 0.20
N SER A 322 -15.68 9.14 -0.06
CA SER A 322 -16.79 9.87 0.54
C SER A 322 -17.82 8.92 1.13
N LYS A 323 -18.60 9.43 2.10
CA LYS A 323 -19.79 8.76 2.61
C LYS A 323 -21.02 9.39 1.98
N GLU A 324 -21.62 8.72 1.02
CA GLU A 324 -22.95 9.09 0.56
C GLU A 324 -23.99 8.69 1.60
N ASN A 325 -24.91 9.61 1.91
CA ASN A 325 -25.98 9.40 2.90
C ASN A 325 -25.55 8.99 4.32
N GLY A 326 -24.27 9.18 4.66
CA GLY A 326 -23.74 8.93 6.03
C GLY A 326 -23.54 7.46 6.40
N TYR A 327 -23.78 6.52 5.49
CA TYR A 327 -23.72 5.07 5.77
C TYR A 327 -22.44 4.43 5.23
N SER A 328 -22.40 4.07 3.97
CA SER A 328 -21.24 3.40 3.34
C SER A 328 -20.24 4.40 2.77
N SER A 329 -18.99 3.95 2.65
CA SER A 329 -17.95 4.73 1.97
C SER A 329 -17.79 4.22 0.55
N ASP A 330 -17.70 5.16 -0.41
CA ASP A 330 -17.41 4.88 -1.80
C ASP A 330 -16.05 5.44 -2.19
N LEU A 331 -15.25 4.62 -2.88
CA LEU A 331 -13.96 5.00 -3.44
C LEU A 331 -14.13 5.25 -4.95
N TYR A 332 -13.77 6.44 -5.40
CA TYR A 332 -13.87 6.82 -6.82
C TYR A 332 -12.67 7.67 -7.26
N SER A 333 -12.39 7.67 -8.56
CA SER A 333 -11.27 8.38 -9.15
C SER A 333 -11.66 9.79 -9.61
N LEU A 334 -10.71 10.72 -9.53
CA LEU A 334 -10.87 12.01 -10.21
C LEU A 334 -11.07 11.83 -11.73
N SER A 335 -10.59 10.73 -12.30
CA SER A 335 -10.79 10.40 -13.72
C SER A 335 -12.25 10.17 -14.12
N ASP A 336 -13.12 9.85 -13.17
CA ASP A 336 -14.55 9.62 -13.43
C ASP A 336 -15.28 10.92 -13.80
N PHE A 337 -14.73 12.09 -13.44
CA PHE A 337 -15.28 13.41 -13.73
C PHE A 337 -14.88 13.91 -15.13
N LYS A 338 -15.51 13.42 -16.19
CA LYS A 338 -15.16 13.68 -17.61
C LYS A 338 -15.14 15.15 -18.05
N GLN A 339 -15.86 16.02 -17.34
CA GLN A 339 -16.08 17.42 -17.76
C GLN A 339 -14.95 18.38 -17.38
N ILE A 340 -13.97 17.95 -16.59
CA ILE A 340 -12.93 18.82 -16.04
C ILE A 340 -11.78 18.94 -17.03
N LYS A 341 -11.59 20.14 -17.54
CA LYS A 341 -10.49 20.46 -18.45
C LYS A 341 -9.16 20.43 -17.68
N ARG A 342 -8.13 19.80 -18.27
CA ARG A 342 -6.73 19.76 -17.77
C ARG A 342 -6.14 21.16 -17.68
N LYS A 343 -6.43 21.93 -16.63
CA LYS A 343 -5.69 23.16 -16.31
C LYS A 343 -4.78 22.88 -15.13
N LYS A 344 -3.51 23.23 -15.23
CA LYS A 344 -2.54 23.21 -14.11
C LYS A 344 -3.17 23.95 -12.91
N GLY A 345 -3.18 23.32 -11.74
CA GLY A 345 -3.69 23.92 -10.50
C GLY A 345 -5.22 23.93 -10.32
N ALA A 346 -6.00 23.40 -11.28
CA ALA A 346 -7.46 23.45 -11.20
C ALA A 346 -8.04 22.49 -10.15
N PHE A 347 -7.43 21.33 -9.94
CA PHE A 347 -8.02 20.27 -9.09
C PHE A 347 -8.11 20.66 -7.62
N TYR A 348 -7.12 21.36 -7.08
CA TYR A 348 -7.15 21.85 -5.71
C TYR A 348 -8.35 22.77 -5.43
N ASN A 349 -8.55 23.79 -6.26
CA ASN A 349 -9.64 24.74 -6.08
C ASN A 349 -11.01 24.06 -6.25
N GLU A 350 -11.16 23.20 -7.27
CA GLU A 350 -12.38 22.46 -7.54
C GLU A 350 -12.74 21.50 -6.39
N TYR A 351 -11.73 20.85 -5.80
CA TYR A 351 -11.93 20.04 -4.60
C TYR A 351 -12.39 20.90 -3.40
N MET A 352 -11.74 22.04 -3.14
CA MET A 352 -12.11 22.93 -2.04
C MET A 352 -13.52 23.51 -2.21
N TYR A 353 -14.01 23.67 -3.45
CA TYR A 353 -15.40 24.06 -3.73
C TYR A 353 -16.39 22.87 -3.67
N GLY A 354 -15.92 21.66 -3.31
CA GLY A 354 -16.77 20.47 -3.18
C GLY A 354 -17.25 19.88 -4.52
N ILE A 355 -16.66 20.28 -5.66
CA ILE A 355 -17.10 19.81 -7.00
C ILE A 355 -16.93 18.28 -7.14
N PHE A 356 -15.94 17.71 -6.47
CA PHE A 356 -15.67 16.27 -6.48
C PHE A 356 -16.34 15.52 -5.32
N GLY A 357 -17.07 16.20 -4.44
CA GLY A 357 -17.48 15.63 -3.17
C GLY A 357 -16.29 15.42 -2.24
N ALA A 358 -16.40 14.47 -1.30
CA ALA A 358 -15.35 14.07 -0.36
C ALA A 358 -14.79 15.19 0.55
N VAL A 359 -15.46 16.33 0.61
CA VAL A 359 -15.19 17.45 1.52
C VAL A 359 -16.08 17.38 2.74
N PRO A 360 -15.66 17.91 3.90
CA PRO A 360 -16.52 18.02 5.07
C PRO A 360 -17.76 18.87 4.77
N ASN A 361 -18.95 18.38 5.09
CA ASN A 361 -20.16 19.17 5.07
C ASN A 361 -20.35 19.83 6.44
N ILE A 362 -19.92 21.08 6.56
CA ILE A 362 -20.04 21.87 7.80
C ILE A 362 -21.38 22.58 7.72
N SER A 363 -22.36 22.11 8.50
CA SER A 363 -23.68 22.78 8.60
C SER A 363 -23.50 24.14 9.25
N GLY A 364 -23.65 25.21 8.48
CA GLY A 364 -23.56 26.59 8.99
C GLY A 364 -23.09 27.64 7.99
N ASP A 365 -22.74 27.24 6.77
CA ASP A 365 -22.41 28.18 5.68
C ASP A 365 -23.52 28.16 4.62
#